data_3ffa4cae4af6d551b665a1edc65b04b7
#
_entry.id   3ffa4cae4af6d551b665a1edc65b04b7
#
_cell.length_a   1.000
_cell.length_b   1.000
_cell.length_c   1.000
_cell.angle_alpha   90.00
_cell.angle_beta   90.00
_cell.angle_gamma   90.00
#
_symmetry.space_group_name_H-M   'P 1'
#
loop_
_entity.id
_entity.type
_entity.pdbx_description
1 polymer ?
#
loop_
_entity_poly.entity_id
_entity_poly.type
_entity_poly.pdbx_seq_one_letter_code
_entity_poly.pdbx_strand_id
1 'polypeptide(L)'
;ERSWLFLTVLMQAMYQHRFLYLNQSDLMQRYPEIDRGMTRLLSLKRQTTNQLATTLLASVDISAHPQRLDKVADSMAITLMYWLSFEQLTGSPQTPQQTIHRAVLQVLSHCAPYLGEQQTDFYRECELIDARLLDTHSP
;
A
#
# COMPACT_ATOMS: atom_id res chain seq x y z
N GLU A 1 8.28 7.51 -8.59
CA GLU A 1 7.14 8.42 -8.75
C GLU A 1 5.88 7.70 -9.24
N ARG A 2 5.99 6.87 -10.30
CA ARG A 2 4.84 6.09 -10.82
C ARG A 2 4.21 5.18 -9.78
N SER A 3 5.03 4.48 -8.99
CA SER A 3 4.55 3.59 -7.93
C SER A 3 3.78 4.36 -6.87
N TRP A 4 4.25 5.54 -6.50
CA TRP A 4 3.57 6.41 -5.56
C TRP A 4 2.20 6.84 -6.08
N LEU A 5 2.17 7.35 -7.32
CA LEU A 5 0.91 7.80 -7.94
C LEU A 5 -0.09 6.66 -8.08
N PHE A 6 0.37 5.49 -8.52
CA PHE A 6 -0.47 4.31 -8.66
C PHE A 6 -1.09 3.90 -7.31
N LEU A 7 -0.27 3.80 -6.27
CA LEU A 7 -0.76 3.45 -4.94
C LEU A 7 -1.70 4.52 -4.37
N THR A 8 -1.44 5.78 -4.65
CA THR A 8 -2.33 6.88 -4.24
C THR A 8 -3.71 6.72 -4.85
N VAL A 9 -3.79 6.47 -6.16
CA VAL A 9 -5.07 6.26 -6.86
C VAL A 9 -5.78 5.03 -6.31
N LEU A 10 -5.05 3.94 -6.11
CA LEU A 10 -5.60 2.72 -5.52
C LEU A 10 -6.18 2.97 -4.12
N MET A 11 -5.43 3.64 -3.27
CA MET A 11 -5.87 3.96 -1.90
C MET A 11 -7.04 4.92 -1.88
N GLN A 12 -7.12 5.87 -2.81
CA GLN A 12 -8.27 6.75 -2.96
C GLN A 12 -9.53 5.93 -3.28
N ALA A 13 -9.43 4.98 -4.20
CA ALA A 13 -10.55 4.11 -4.55
C ALA A 13 -10.97 3.23 -3.35
N MET A 14 -10.00 2.68 -2.64
CA MET A 14 -10.27 1.91 -1.41
C MET A 14 -10.95 2.75 -0.34
N TYR A 15 -10.51 3.98 -0.17
CA TYR A 15 -11.09 4.91 0.81
C TYR A 15 -12.54 5.25 0.47
N GLN A 16 -12.87 5.43 -0.81
CA GLN A 16 -14.25 5.65 -1.25
C GLN A 16 -15.15 4.47 -0.91
N HIS A 17 -14.62 3.27 -0.88
CA HIS A 17 -15.33 2.03 -0.53
C HIS A 17 -14.89 1.48 0.83
N ARG A 18 -14.49 2.36 1.75
CA ARG A 18 -13.91 1.96 3.04
C ARG A 18 -14.81 1.07 3.89
N PHE A 19 -16.11 1.18 3.72
CA PHE A 19 -17.06 0.32 4.44
C PHE A 19 -16.76 -1.16 4.21
N LEU A 20 -16.44 -1.54 2.97
CA LEU A 20 -16.09 -2.94 2.64
C LEU A 20 -14.83 -3.40 3.39
N TYR A 21 -13.80 -2.56 3.40
CA TYR A 21 -12.52 -2.90 4.04
C TYR A 21 -12.61 -2.89 5.56
N LEU A 22 -13.36 -1.96 6.13
CA LEU A 22 -13.53 -1.86 7.59
C LEU A 22 -14.39 -2.99 8.15
N ASN A 23 -15.25 -3.59 7.33
CA ASN A 23 -16.18 -4.64 7.74
C ASN A 23 -15.97 -5.95 6.97
N GLN A 24 -14.78 -6.15 6.36
CA GLN A 24 -14.57 -7.24 5.41
C GLN A 24 -14.83 -8.62 6.01
N SER A 25 -14.36 -8.89 7.22
CA SER A 25 -14.55 -10.21 7.85
C SER A 25 -16.03 -10.54 8.06
N ASP A 26 -16.81 -9.60 8.59
CA ASP A 26 -18.24 -9.78 8.82
C ASP A 26 -18.99 -9.94 7.50
N LEU A 27 -18.71 -9.09 6.51
CA LEU A 27 -19.35 -9.11 5.21
C LEU A 27 -19.03 -10.39 4.44
N MET A 28 -17.79 -10.85 4.49
CA MET A 28 -17.37 -12.10 3.83
C MET A 28 -18.06 -13.31 4.43
N GLN A 29 -18.29 -13.33 5.75
CA GLN A 29 -19.02 -14.42 6.41
C GLN A 29 -20.48 -14.45 6.06
N ARG A 30 -21.11 -13.28 5.88
CA ARG A 30 -22.55 -13.16 5.62
C ARG A 30 -22.90 -13.30 4.14
N TYR A 31 -22.02 -12.83 3.25
CA TYR A 31 -22.32 -12.69 1.82
C TYR A 31 -21.27 -13.42 0.99
N PRO A 32 -21.61 -14.61 0.44
CA PRO A 32 -20.67 -15.37 -0.40
C PRO A 32 -20.13 -14.60 -1.60
N GLU A 33 -20.93 -13.70 -2.18
CA GLU A 33 -20.47 -12.85 -3.30
C GLU A 33 -19.38 -11.90 -2.87
N ILE A 34 -19.47 -11.34 -1.65
CA ILE A 34 -18.44 -10.45 -1.09
C ILE A 34 -17.18 -11.26 -0.81
N ASP A 35 -17.30 -12.46 -0.25
CA ASP A 35 -16.18 -13.36 -0.01
C ASP A 35 -15.41 -13.62 -1.31
N ARG A 36 -16.10 -14.00 -2.37
CA ARG A 36 -15.48 -14.24 -3.69
C ARG A 36 -14.83 -12.98 -4.25
N GLY A 37 -15.52 -11.84 -4.14
CA GLY A 37 -14.99 -10.55 -4.62
C GLY A 37 -13.75 -10.10 -3.87
N MET A 38 -13.74 -10.22 -2.55
CA MET A 38 -12.58 -9.85 -1.72
C MET A 38 -11.39 -10.79 -1.96
N THR A 39 -11.64 -12.07 -2.13
CA THR A 39 -10.61 -13.04 -2.48
C THR A 39 -9.96 -12.70 -3.83
N ARG A 40 -10.78 -12.31 -4.81
CA ARG A 40 -10.28 -11.87 -6.12
C ARG A 40 -9.46 -10.59 -6.01
N LEU A 41 -9.94 -9.62 -5.24
CA LEU A 41 -9.22 -8.37 -4.99
C LEU A 41 -7.87 -8.62 -4.31
N LEU A 42 -7.82 -9.52 -3.34
CA LEU A 42 -6.56 -9.90 -2.70
C LEU A 42 -5.58 -10.48 -3.72
N SER A 43 -6.04 -11.37 -4.58
CA SER A 43 -5.21 -11.96 -5.63
C SER A 43 -4.63 -10.88 -6.56
N LEU A 44 -5.45 -9.93 -7.00
CA LEU A 44 -5.01 -8.81 -7.85
C LEU A 44 -4.02 -7.91 -7.11
N LYS A 45 -4.25 -7.62 -5.84
CA LYS A 45 -3.33 -6.81 -5.03
C LYS A 45 -1.99 -7.51 -4.81
N ARG A 46 -2.00 -8.82 -4.60
CA ARG A 46 -0.75 -9.60 -4.50
C ARG A 46 0.06 -9.56 -5.80
N GLN A 47 -0.60 -9.68 -6.95
CA GLN A 47 0.06 -9.52 -8.24
C GLN A 47 0.66 -8.13 -8.38
N THR A 48 -0.10 -7.11 -8.03
CA THR A 48 0.33 -5.71 -8.11
C THR A 48 1.51 -5.43 -7.19
N THR A 49 1.45 -5.85 -5.93
CA THR A 49 2.56 -5.64 -4.98
C THR A 49 3.80 -6.42 -5.38
N ASN A 50 3.64 -7.59 -5.97
CA ASN A 50 4.77 -8.36 -6.52
C ASN A 50 5.45 -7.59 -7.65
N GLN A 51 4.68 -7.01 -8.57
CA GLN A 51 5.23 -6.19 -9.66
C GLN A 51 5.91 -4.93 -9.14
N LEU A 52 5.32 -4.26 -8.16
CA LEU A 52 5.90 -3.08 -7.53
C LEU A 52 7.22 -3.41 -6.83
N ALA A 53 7.24 -4.47 -6.03
CA ALA A 53 8.45 -4.91 -5.34
C ALA A 53 9.55 -5.30 -6.33
N THR A 54 9.20 -6.02 -7.40
CA THR A 54 10.13 -6.40 -8.47
C THR A 54 10.75 -5.16 -9.12
N THR A 55 9.92 -4.16 -9.42
CA THR A 55 10.38 -2.91 -10.06
C THR A 55 11.27 -2.10 -9.11
N LEU A 56 10.85 -1.92 -7.87
CA LEU A 56 11.58 -1.12 -6.88
C LEU A 56 12.91 -1.77 -6.47
N LEU A 57 12.96 -3.08 -6.45
CA LEU A 57 14.15 -3.84 -6.06
C LEU A 57 14.94 -4.38 -7.25
N ALA A 58 14.69 -3.89 -8.46
CA ALA A 58 15.35 -4.36 -9.68
C ALA A 58 16.88 -4.13 -9.65
N SER A 59 17.34 -3.07 -8.97
CA SER A 59 18.75 -2.74 -8.84
C SER A 59 19.45 -3.48 -7.69
N VAL A 60 18.68 -4.22 -6.88
CA VAL A 60 19.18 -4.94 -5.72
C VAL A 60 19.32 -6.41 -6.07
N ASP A 61 20.43 -7.05 -5.67
CA ASP A 61 20.61 -8.48 -5.85
C ASP A 61 19.77 -9.24 -4.81
N ILE A 62 18.50 -9.38 -5.10
CA ILE A 62 17.57 -10.20 -4.32
C ILE A 62 17.37 -11.58 -4.98
N SER A 63 18.01 -11.80 -6.12
CA SER A 63 17.87 -13.03 -6.92
C SER A 63 18.32 -14.27 -6.18
N ALA A 64 19.26 -14.15 -5.25
CA ALA A 64 19.72 -15.25 -4.39
C ALA A 64 18.63 -15.74 -3.42
N HIS A 65 17.56 -14.94 -3.23
CA HIS A 65 16.49 -15.26 -2.28
C HIS A 65 15.12 -14.88 -2.87
N PRO A 66 14.63 -15.58 -3.91
CA PRO A 66 13.34 -15.25 -4.54
C PRO A 66 12.16 -15.27 -3.55
N GLN A 67 12.24 -16.09 -2.50
CA GLN A 67 11.22 -16.13 -1.46
C GLN A 67 11.12 -14.83 -0.65
N ARG A 68 12.20 -14.04 -0.57
CA ARG A 68 12.17 -12.73 0.11
C ARG A 68 11.31 -11.75 -0.65
N LEU A 69 11.40 -11.76 -1.97
CA LEU A 69 10.58 -10.89 -2.82
C LEU A 69 9.09 -11.16 -2.60
N ASP A 70 8.69 -12.44 -2.60
CA ASP A 70 7.31 -12.84 -2.36
C ASP A 70 6.83 -12.41 -0.97
N LYS A 71 7.67 -12.53 0.06
CA LYS A 71 7.32 -12.11 1.41
C LYS A 71 7.19 -10.60 1.53
N VAL A 72 8.05 -9.83 0.89
CA VAL A 72 7.93 -8.38 0.81
C VAL A 72 6.62 -7.99 0.12
N ALA A 73 6.32 -8.60 -1.02
CA ALA A 73 5.11 -8.36 -1.77
C ALA A 73 3.85 -8.69 -0.95
N ASP A 74 3.86 -9.81 -0.24
CA ASP A 74 2.74 -10.20 0.62
C ASP A 74 2.56 -9.24 1.79
N SER A 75 3.65 -8.77 2.40
CA SER A 75 3.59 -7.74 3.45
C SER A 75 2.99 -6.44 2.94
N MET A 76 3.35 -6.04 1.73
CA MET A 76 2.74 -4.88 1.06
C MET A 76 1.24 -5.09 0.84
N ALA A 77 0.84 -6.27 0.39
CA ALA A 77 -0.57 -6.61 0.16
C ALA A 77 -1.37 -6.60 1.47
N ILE A 78 -0.81 -7.17 2.55
CA ILE A 78 -1.43 -7.15 3.88
C ILE A 78 -1.64 -5.70 4.33
N THR A 79 -0.63 -4.85 4.17
CA THR A 79 -0.73 -3.43 4.51
C THR A 79 -1.85 -2.76 3.72
N LEU A 80 -1.94 -2.98 2.41
CA LEU A 80 -3.01 -2.43 1.59
C LEU A 80 -4.40 -2.87 2.07
N MET A 81 -4.57 -4.16 2.37
CA MET A 81 -5.88 -4.71 2.73
C MET A 81 -6.36 -4.24 4.11
N TYR A 82 -5.46 -4.01 5.06
CA TYR A 82 -5.83 -3.77 6.46
C TYR A 82 -5.48 -2.37 6.96
N TRP A 83 -4.91 -1.51 6.11
CA TRP A 83 -4.49 -0.17 6.52
C TRP A 83 -5.63 0.66 7.10
N LEU A 84 -6.80 0.65 6.45
CA LEU A 84 -7.94 1.45 6.90
C LEU A 84 -8.41 1.02 8.30
N SER A 85 -8.43 -0.28 8.58
CA SER A 85 -8.74 -0.80 9.90
C SER A 85 -7.68 -0.41 10.93
N PHE A 86 -6.40 -0.49 10.56
CA PHE A 86 -5.29 -0.06 11.41
C PHE A 86 -5.42 1.42 11.79
N GLU A 87 -5.65 2.30 10.82
CA GLU A 87 -5.83 3.73 11.07
C GLU A 87 -7.03 4.01 11.97
N GLN A 88 -8.12 3.31 11.78
CA GLN A 88 -9.30 3.44 12.63
C GLN A 88 -8.98 3.07 14.08
N LEU A 89 -8.21 2.01 14.29
CA LEU A 89 -7.84 1.54 15.62
C LEU A 89 -6.85 2.46 16.33
N THR A 90 -6.03 3.22 15.61
CA THR A 90 -5.11 4.19 16.24
C THR A 90 -5.85 5.34 16.91
N GLY A 91 -7.10 5.60 16.50
CA GLY A 91 -7.96 6.62 17.11
C GLY A 91 -7.54 8.07 16.86
N SER A 92 -6.47 8.30 16.11
CA SER A 92 -6.02 9.64 15.75
C SER A 92 -6.83 10.18 14.59
N PRO A 93 -7.48 11.35 14.72
CA PRO A 93 -8.23 11.93 13.62
C PRO A 93 -7.26 12.32 12.49
N GLN A 94 -7.53 11.80 11.31
CA GLN A 94 -6.73 12.08 10.11
C GLN A 94 -7.67 12.56 9.00
N THR A 95 -7.19 13.47 8.17
CA THR A 95 -7.88 13.76 6.92
C THR A 95 -7.78 12.56 5.99
N PRO A 96 -8.75 12.38 5.05
CA PRO A 96 -8.64 11.30 4.06
C PRO A 96 -7.31 11.30 3.32
N GLN A 97 -6.80 12.47 2.97
CA GLN A 97 -5.53 12.67 2.31
C GLN A 97 -4.34 12.17 3.13
N GLN A 98 -4.31 12.54 4.42
CA GLN A 98 -3.25 12.09 5.33
C GLN A 98 -3.27 10.55 5.46
N THR A 99 -4.44 9.96 5.60
CA THR A 99 -4.60 8.51 5.68
C THR A 99 -4.06 7.83 4.42
N ILE A 100 -4.38 8.36 3.25
CA ILE A 100 -3.94 7.82 1.96
C ILE A 100 -2.42 7.93 1.82
N HIS A 101 -1.83 9.10 2.10
CA HIS A 101 -0.39 9.32 1.97
C HIS A 101 0.40 8.43 2.93
N ARG A 102 -0.06 8.29 4.17
CA ARG A 102 0.56 7.40 5.16
C ARG A 102 0.49 5.94 4.72
N ALA A 103 -0.63 5.53 4.12
CA ALA A 103 -0.77 4.19 3.58
C ALA A 103 0.25 3.91 2.47
N VAL A 104 0.38 4.83 1.52
CA VAL A 104 1.32 4.69 0.40
C VAL A 104 2.76 4.59 0.92
N LEU A 105 3.13 5.47 1.84
CA LEU A 105 4.47 5.43 2.45
C LEU A 105 4.69 4.10 3.18
N GLN A 106 3.71 3.62 3.94
CA GLN A 106 3.83 2.36 4.68
C GLN A 106 4.00 1.17 3.74
N VAL A 107 3.25 1.13 2.65
CA VAL A 107 3.36 0.06 1.64
C VAL A 107 4.76 0.05 1.02
N LEU A 108 5.24 1.20 0.58
CA LEU A 108 6.55 1.31 -0.06
C LEU A 108 7.71 1.09 0.94
N SER A 109 7.50 1.38 2.23
CA SER A 109 8.50 1.18 3.28
C SER A 109 8.92 -0.27 3.45
N HIS A 110 8.09 -1.23 3.03
CA HIS A 110 8.48 -2.64 3.05
C HIS A 110 9.67 -2.94 2.14
N CYS A 111 9.87 -2.15 1.10
CA CYS A 111 11.01 -2.29 0.19
C CYS A 111 12.28 -1.58 0.70
N ALA A 112 12.13 -0.56 1.54
CA ALA A 112 13.22 0.32 1.95
C ALA A 112 14.42 -0.40 2.57
N PRO A 113 14.26 -1.40 3.48
CA PRO A 113 15.40 -2.08 4.08
C PRO A 113 16.32 -2.78 3.08
N TYR A 114 15.82 -3.11 1.89
CA TYR A 114 16.56 -3.83 0.86
C TYR A 114 17.33 -2.90 -0.09
N LEU A 115 17.13 -1.58 0.03
CA LEU A 115 17.74 -0.59 -0.85
C LEU A 115 19.15 -0.19 -0.40
N GLY A 116 19.60 -0.62 0.78
CA GLY A 116 20.94 -0.33 1.29
C GLY A 116 21.20 1.17 1.39
N GLU A 117 22.24 1.65 0.72
CA GLU A 117 22.64 3.06 0.71
C GLU A 117 21.59 3.97 0.05
N GLN A 118 20.74 3.42 -0.80
CA GLN A 118 19.69 4.18 -1.48
C GLN A 118 18.45 4.41 -0.59
N GLN A 119 18.42 3.87 0.61
CA GLN A 119 17.27 3.99 1.51
C GLN A 119 16.98 5.46 1.87
N THR A 120 18.02 6.25 2.16
CA THR A 120 17.87 7.67 2.49
C THR A 120 17.27 8.45 1.31
N ASP A 121 17.76 8.20 0.11
CA ASP A 121 17.27 8.84 -1.11
C ASP A 121 15.83 8.44 -1.39
N PHE A 122 15.47 7.19 -1.15
CA PHE A 122 14.10 6.70 -1.29
C PHE A 122 13.12 7.48 -0.39
N TYR A 123 13.43 7.62 0.90
CA TYR A 123 12.58 8.36 1.83
C TYR A 123 12.51 9.84 1.50
N ARG A 124 13.63 10.43 1.09
CA ARG A 124 13.67 11.83 0.66
C ARG A 124 12.77 12.06 -0.55
N GLU A 125 12.81 11.17 -1.54
CA GLU A 125 11.97 11.24 -2.72
C GLU A 125 10.48 11.11 -2.36
N CYS A 126 10.12 10.20 -1.45
CA CYS A 126 8.76 10.05 -0.96
C CYS A 126 8.26 11.34 -0.28
N GLU A 127 9.08 11.97 0.55
CA GLU A 127 8.73 13.24 1.21
C GLU A 127 8.51 14.35 0.18
N LEU A 128 9.32 14.43 -0.86
CA LEU A 128 9.19 15.45 -1.92
C LEU A 128 7.91 15.24 -2.72
N ILE A 129 7.56 14.02 -3.04
CA ILE A 129 6.32 13.70 -3.76
C ILE A 129 5.12 14.06 -2.89
N ASP A 130 5.15 13.71 -1.61
CA ASP A 130 4.09 14.01 -0.66
C ASP A 130 3.86 15.53 -0.56
N ALA A 131 4.94 16.29 -0.41
CA ALA A 131 4.88 17.75 -0.37
C ALA A 131 4.25 18.35 -1.63
N ARG A 132 4.62 17.86 -2.82
CA ARG A 132 4.04 18.31 -4.10
C ARG A 132 2.54 18.02 -4.17
N LEU A 133 2.13 16.82 -3.74
CA LEU A 133 0.72 16.45 -3.76
C LEU A 133 -0.11 17.28 -2.78
N LEU A 134 0.43 17.61 -1.62
CA LEU A 134 -0.22 18.48 -0.65
C LEU A 134 -0.37 19.90 -1.18
N ASP A 135 0.64 20.43 -1.86
CA ASP A 135 0.61 21.76 -2.45
C ASP A 135 -0.44 21.90 -3.56
N THR A 136 -0.63 20.86 -4.36
CA THR A 136 -1.64 20.86 -5.44
C THR A 136 -3.07 20.79 -4.92
N HIS A 137 -3.27 20.43 -3.66
CA HIS A 137 -4.59 20.32 -3.04
C HIS A 137 -4.86 21.44 -2.02
N SER A 138 -3.93 22.34 -1.84
CA SER A 138 -4.16 23.56 -1.04
C SER A 138 -5.05 24.51 -1.80
N PRO A 139 -6.14 25.05 -1.16
CA PRO A 139 -6.99 26.03 -1.81
C PRO A 139 -6.26 27.35 -2.07
#